data_68e6d06e1f6b9704934d0ed5e8dc7c74
#
_entry.id   68e6d06e1f6b9704934d0ed5e8dc7c74
#
_cell.length_a   1.000
_cell.length_b   1.000
_cell.length_c   1.000
_cell.angle_alpha   90.00
_cell.angle_beta   90.00
_cell.angle_gamma   90.00
#
_symmetry.space_group_name_H-M   'P 1'
#
loop_
_entity.id
_entity.type
_entity.pdbx_description
1 polymer ?
#
loop_
_entity_poly.entity_id
_entity_poly.type
_entity_poly.pdbx_seq_one_letter_code
_entity_poly.pdbx_strand_id
1 'polypeptide(L)'
;TDDNAPPMVFPTFESETLKSMEFGFKTDLMDGAARANIALFSYTYENLQFQATDPDPYRGGVANIPESEMSGLEVEFSALLSDSLSVDLNMAFLDSEVTSDYDVLDNVDAYQYFFGEEDLRYGLRENVRGNELAKSPDFTADLSMVYETELSSGRLFTAILQYVHRGEFQQRVSNNAAVDAIDSYGLLNFTASLESLNDDWGVDFKILNATDEDGVNSSMTDVFGVAATGLELIPPQQ
;
A
#
# COMPACT_ATOMS: atom_id res chain seq x y z
N THR A 1 22.79 -8.97 -38.03
CA THR A 1 23.08 -7.93 -37.01
C THR A 1 23.35 -6.64 -37.75
N ASP A 2 22.42 -5.68 -37.61
CA ASP A 2 22.58 -4.36 -38.22
C ASP A 2 23.52 -3.56 -37.32
N ASP A 3 24.78 -3.42 -37.79
CA ASP A 3 25.84 -2.70 -37.05
C ASP A 3 25.58 -1.18 -36.95
N ASN A 4 24.44 -0.70 -37.48
CA ASN A 4 24.01 0.69 -37.43
C ASN A 4 22.83 0.92 -36.47
N ALA A 5 22.40 -0.07 -35.72
CA ALA A 5 21.39 0.17 -34.69
C ALA A 5 21.97 1.15 -33.64
N PRO A 6 21.29 2.25 -33.32
CA PRO A 6 21.77 3.15 -32.27
C PRO A 6 21.91 2.35 -30.98
N PRO A 7 22.94 2.64 -30.16
CA PRO A 7 23.09 1.96 -28.89
C PRO A 7 21.78 2.11 -28.10
N MET A 8 21.33 1.03 -27.48
CA MET A 8 20.18 1.05 -26.57
C MET A 8 20.53 1.88 -25.34
N VAL A 9 20.44 3.18 -25.46
CA VAL A 9 20.62 4.11 -24.36
C VAL A 9 19.22 4.45 -23.86
N PHE A 10 18.88 3.99 -22.65
CA PHE A 10 17.73 4.56 -21.95
C PHE A 10 17.93 6.05 -21.81
N PRO A 11 16.92 6.89 -22.05
CA PRO A 11 17.01 8.28 -21.66
C PRO A 11 17.34 8.32 -20.15
N THR A 12 18.23 9.21 -19.77
CA THR A 12 18.48 9.47 -18.35
C THR A 12 17.19 9.97 -17.73
N PHE A 13 16.79 9.40 -16.59
CA PHE A 13 15.67 9.89 -15.82
C PHE A 13 16.12 11.06 -14.95
N GLU A 14 15.20 11.97 -14.72
CA GLU A 14 15.38 13.14 -13.85
C GLU A 14 15.27 12.74 -12.38
N SER A 15 15.84 13.54 -11.49
CA SER A 15 15.66 13.35 -10.05
C SER A 15 14.25 13.74 -9.63
N GLU A 16 13.66 12.95 -8.74
CA GLU A 16 12.39 13.28 -8.10
C GLU A 16 12.54 14.45 -7.14
N THR A 17 11.51 15.27 -7.07
CA THR A 17 11.39 16.32 -6.04
C THR A 17 10.03 16.21 -5.39
N LEU A 18 10.03 16.15 -4.05
CA LEU A 18 8.81 16.17 -3.23
C LEU A 18 8.69 17.54 -2.55
N LYS A 19 7.58 18.22 -2.80
CA LYS A 19 7.15 19.40 -2.04
C LYS A 19 6.04 18.98 -1.11
N SER A 20 6.20 19.25 0.19
CA SER A 20 5.22 18.87 1.21
C SER A 20 4.72 20.05 2.00
N MET A 21 3.44 20.01 2.34
CA MET A 21 2.81 20.86 3.33
C MET A 21 2.04 19.99 4.31
N GLU A 22 2.23 20.22 5.59
CA GLU A 22 1.55 19.47 6.64
C GLU A 22 1.02 20.41 7.70
N PHE A 23 -0.18 20.12 8.19
CA PHE A 23 -0.77 20.78 9.34
C PHE A 23 -1.23 19.74 10.35
N GLY A 24 -0.61 19.73 11.53
CA GLY A 24 -0.88 18.74 12.57
C GLY A 24 -1.46 19.37 13.84
N PHE A 25 -2.30 18.60 14.52
CA PHE A 25 -2.86 18.90 15.82
C PHE A 25 -2.65 17.71 16.75
N LYS A 26 -2.14 17.97 17.97
CA LYS A 26 -1.94 16.96 19.02
C LYS A 26 -2.59 17.43 20.31
N THR A 27 -3.34 16.54 20.96
CA THR A 27 -4.00 16.85 22.20
C THR A 27 -4.07 15.67 23.15
N ASP A 28 -3.91 15.95 24.43
CA ASP A 28 -4.25 15.02 25.49
C ASP A 28 -5.68 15.26 25.95
N LEU A 29 -6.43 14.22 26.16
CA LEU A 29 -7.84 14.19 26.53
C LEU A 29 -8.01 13.37 27.81
N MET A 30 -9.14 13.53 28.49
CA MET A 30 -9.51 12.73 29.67
C MET A 30 -8.43 12.75 30.77
N ASP A 31 -7.91 13.94 31.09
CA ASP A 31 -6.82 14.13 32.07
C ASP A 31 -5.56 13.31 31.77
N GLY A 32 -5.25 13.10 30.49
CA GLY A 32 -4.09 12.35 30.01
C GLY A 32 -4.34 10.86 29.78
N ALA A 33 -5.55 10.36 30.04
CA ALA A 33 -5.91 8.97 29.77
C ALA A 33 -6.14 8.68 28.26
N ALA A 34 -6.28 9.73 27.44
CA ALA A 34 -6.36 9.57 25.99
C ALA A 34 -5.52 10.64 25.27
N ARG A 35 -5.05 10.30 24.08
CA ARG A 35 -4.33 11.17 23.16
C ARG A 35 -4.87 11.05 21.76
N ALA A 36 -5.00 12.18 21.08
CA ALA A 36 -5.35 12.26 19.67
C ALA A 36 -4.30 13.10 18.93
N ASN A 37 -3.81 12.58 17.82
CA ASN A 37 -2.98 13.27 16.85
C ASN A 37 -3.71 13.25 15.51
N ILE A 38 -3.81 14.39 14.85
CA ILE A 38 -4.46 14.53 13.55
C ILE A 38 -3.53 15.32 12.67
N ALA A 39 -3.24 14.84 11.47
CA ALA A 39 -2.43 15.52 10.48
C ALA A 39 -3.17 15.59 9.14
N LEU A 40 -3.19 16.78 8.54
CA LEU A 40 -3.59 17.01 7.16
C LEU A 40 -2.32 17.26 6.37
N PHE A 41 -2.15 16.61 5.23
CA PHE A 41 -0.98 16.76 4.38
C PHE A 41 -1.35 16.94 2.91
N SER A 42 -0.46 17.56 2.19
CA SER A 42 -0.52 17.68 0.73
C SER A 42 0.90 17.62 0.17
N TYR A 43 1.11 16.75 -0.80
CA TYR A 43 2.38 16.53 -1.47
C TYR A 43 2.23 16.77 -2.96
N THR A 44 3.22 17.44 -3.55
CA THR A 44 3.39 17.52 -4.99
C THR A 44 4.70 16.83 -5.35
N TYR A 45 4.61 15.79 -6.18
CA TYR A 45 5.76 15.09 -6.74
C TYR A 45 6.07 15.68 -8.12
N GLU A 46 7.28 16.16 -8.30
CA GLU A 46 7.83 16.54 -9.61
C GLU A 46 8.77 15.42 -10.07
N ASN A 47 8.60 14.97 -11.30
CA ASN A 47 9.38 13.91 -11.93
C ASN A 47 9.30 12.56 -11.19
N LEU A 48 8.11 12.14 -10.78
CA LEU A 48 7.88 10.84 -10.14
C LEU A 48 8.43 9.71 -11.01
N GLN A 49 9.35 8.92 -10.46
CA GLN A 49 9.97 7.82 -11.18
C GLN A 49 9.07 6.58 -11.16
N PHE A 50 8.88 5.97 -12.30
CA PHE A 50 8.16 4.71 -12.40
C PHE A 50 8.83 3.77 -13.40
N GLN A 51 8.56 2.47 -13.26
CA GLN A 51 9.06 1.48 -14.19
C GLN A 51 8.26 1.56 -15.49
N ALA A 52 8.94 1.85 -16.58
CA ALA A 52 8.37 1.96 -17.92
C ALA A 52 8.87 0.84 -18.82
N THR A 53 8.05 0.44 -19.78
CA THR A 53 8.40 -0.52 -20.82
C THR A 53 8.09 0.08 -22.19
N ASP A 54 9.03 -0.02 -23.12
CA ASP A 54 8.82 0.34 -24.53
C ASP A 54 9.02 -0.92 -25.39
N PRO A 55 8.04 -1.27 -26.24
CA PRO A 55 8.10 -2.50 -27.01
C PRO A 55 8.97 -2.44 -28.26
N ASP A 56 9.33 -1.25 -28.77
CA ASP A 56 10.06 -1.14 -30.04
C ASP A 56 11.22 -0.11 -30.00
N PRO A 57 12.48 -0.55 -29.99
CA PRO A 57 12.90 -1.88 -29.60
C PRO A 57 12.55 -2.13 -28.14
N TYR A 58 12.23 -3.36 -27.79
CA TYR A 58 11.85 -3.70 -26.41
C TYR A 58 12.88 -3.16 -25.41
N ARG A 59 12.43 -2.26 -24.55
CA ARG A 59 13.24 -1.60 -23.52
C ARG A 59 12.44 -1.55 -22.23
N GLY A 60 13.03 -2.01 -21.13
CA GLY A 60 12.55 -1.72 -19.79
C GLY A 60 13.45 -0.66 -19.14
N GLY A 61 12.92 0.21 -18.32
CA GLY A 61 13.70 1.25 -17.65
C GLY A 61 12.88 2.07 -16.68
N VAL A 62 13.45 3.21 -16.29
CA VAL A 62 12.78 4.19 -15.45
C VAL A 62 12.45 5.41 -16.31
N ALA A 63 11.21 5.88 -16.18
CA ALA A 63 10.74 7.12 -16.76
C ALA A 63 10.19 8.02 -15.66
N ASN A 64 9.95 9.30 -15.98
CA ASN A 64 9.42 10.26 -15.04
C ASN A 64 8.02 10.70 -15.48
N ILE A 65 7.07 10.67 -14.54
CA ILE A 65 5.81 11.39 -14.67
C ILE A 65 6.08 12.83 -14.21
N PRO A 66 5.78 13.85 -15.05
CA PRO A 66 6.20 15.21 -14.75
C PRO A 66 5.65 15.77 -13.44
N GLU A 67 4.38 15.50 -13.13
CA GLU A 67 3.74 15.98 -11.92
C GLU A 67 2.61 15.05 -11.46
N SER A 68 2.57 14.81 -10.16
CA SER A 68 1.49 14.10 -9.47
C SER A 68 1.28 14.69 -8.09
N GLU A 69 0.09 14.54 -7.55
CA GLU A 69 -0.30 15.06 -6.25
C GLU A 69 -0.81 13.95 -5.34
N MET A 70 -0.66 14.17 -4.05
CA MET A 70 -1.18 13.30 -3.02
C MET A 70 -1.60 14.17 -1.84
N SER A 71 -2.81 13.96 -1.33
CA SER A 71 -3.29 14.64 -0.14
C SER A 71 -4.02 13.68 0.78
N GLY A 72 -4.07 14.01 2.07
CA GLY A 72 -4.71 13.08 2.99
C GLY A 72 -4.88 13.61 4.40
N LEU A 73 -5.49 12.73 5.19
CA LEU A 73 -5.74 12.90 6.61
C LEU A 73 -5.22 11.67 7.35
N GLU A 74 -4.39 11.89 8.36
CA GLU A 74 -3.96 10.87 9.31
C GLU A 74 -4.56 11.14 10.68
N VAL A 75 -5.03 10.09 11.33
CA VAL A 75 -5.59 10.11 12.69
C VAL A 75 -4.95 9.00 13.50
N GLU A 76 -4.30 9.39 14.60
CA GLU A 76 -3.82 8.46 15.61
C GLU A 76 -4.57 8.75 16.92
N PHE A 77 -5.13 7.71 17.52
CA PHE A 77 -5.81 7.81 18.79
C PHE A 77 -5.38 6.69 19.71
N SER A 78 -4.99 7.04 20.94
CA SER A 78 -4.65 6.09 21.99
C SER A 78 -5.41 6.43 23.26
N ALA A 79 -5.94 5.42 23.95
CA ALA A 79 -6.64 5.64 25.21
C ALA A 79 -6.50 4.47 26.18
N LEU A 80 -6.41 4.81 27.47
CA LEU A 80 -6.62 3.89 28.59
C LEU A 80 -8.09 3.92 28.98
N LEU A 81 -8.84 2.89 28.61
CA LEU A 81 -10.27 2.78 28.90
C LEU A 81 -10.53 2.33 30.34
N SER A 82 -9.58 1.63 30.94
CA SER A 82 -9.54 1.25 32.36
C SER A 82 -8.09 0.93 32.76
N ASP A 83 -7.87 0.57 34.03
CA ASP A 83 -6.58 0.12 34.53
C ASP A 83 -6.02 -1.11 33.79
N SER A 84 -6.90 -1.84 33.09
CA SER A 84 -6.57 -3.11 32.43
C SER A 84 -6.83 -3.10 30.92
N LEU A 85 -7.41 -2.04 30.35
CA LEU A 85 -7.80 -2.02 28.95
C LEU A 85 -7.32 -0.76 28.27
N SER A 86 -6.52 -0.93 27.22
CA SER A 86 -6.12 0.15 26.31
C SER A 86 -6.61 -0.11 24.90
N VAL A 87 -6.74 0.97 24.13
CA VAL A 87 -7.05 0.95 22.72
C VAL A 87 -6.13 1.90 21.96
N ASP A 88 -5.63 1.44 20.82
CA ASP A 88 -4.89 2.24 19.84
C ASP A 88 -5.60 2.13 18.48
N LEU A 89 -5.82 3.26 17.84
CA LEU A 89 -6.44 3.38 16.53
C LEU A 89 -5.61 4.29 15.66
N ASN A 90 -5.17 3.77 14.51
CA ASN A 90 -4.51 4.53 13.46
C ASN A 90 -5.34 4.46 12.20
N MET A 91 -5.60 5.57 11.55
CA MET A 91 -6.32 5.64 10.28
C MET A 91 -5.62 6.63 9.35
N ALA A 92 -5.61 6.31 8.07
CA ALA A 92 -5.21 7.23 7.02
C ALA A 92 -6.22 7.21 5.88
N PHE A 93 -6.57 8.39 5.41
CA PHE A 93 -7.36 8.64 4.21
C PHE A 93 -6.45 9.32 3.21
N LEU A 94 -6.39 8.80 2.00
CA LEU A 94 -5.45 9.22 0.98
C LEU A 94 -6.19 9.43 -0.34
N ASP A 95 -5.90 10.54 -0.99
CA ASP A 95 -6.28 10.84 -2.36
C ASP A 95 -5.01 11.11 -3.16
N SER A 96 -4.85 10.46 -4.30
CA SER A 96 -3.65 10.59 -5.12
C SER A 96 -3.99 10.58 -6.59
N GLU A 97 -3.37 11.45 -7.38
CA GLU A 97 -3.56 11.46 -8.83
C GLU A 97 -2.32 11.94 -9.59
N VAL A 98 -2.20 11.50 -10.82
CA VAL A 98 -1.31 12.11 -11.82
C VAL A 98 -1.96 13.37 -12.36
N THR A 99 -1.34 14.53 -12.14
CA THR A 99 -1.90 15.83 -12.54
C THR A 99 -1.42 16.32 -13.91
N SER A 100 -0.31 15.77 -14.40
CA SER A 100 0.26 16.10 -15.72
C SER A 100 -0.25 15.19 -16.83
N ASP A 101 -0.33 15.72 -18.05
CA ASP A 101 -0.53 14.91 -19.25
C ASP A 101 0.75 14.09 -19.51
N TYR A 102 0.63 12.78 -19.42
CA TYR A 102 1.72 11.84 -19.69
C TYR A 102 1.18 10.54 -20.25
N ASP A 103 1.79 10.08 -21.35
CA ASP A 103 1.35 8.86 -22.02
C ASP A 103 2.25 7.69 -21.65
N VAL A 104 1.68 6.66 -21.03
CA VAL A 104 2.37 5.41 -20.73
C VAL A 104 1.92 4.30 -21.67
N LEU A 105 2.80 3.36 -21.94
CA LEU A 105 2.43 2.10 -22.59
C LEU A 105 2.05 1.10 -21.50
N ASP A 106 0.79 0.63 -21.53
CA ASP A 106 0.45 -0.55 -20.75
C ASP A 106 0.93 -1.81 -21.49
N ASN A 107 1.88 -2.52 -20.89
CA ASN A 107 2.44 -3.74 -21.46
C ASN A 107 1.41 -4.88 -21.57
N VAL A 108 0.35 -4.88 -20.75
CA VAL A 108 -0.73 -5.87 -20.81
C VAL A 108 -1.55 -5.68 -22.09
N ASP A 109 -1.95 -4.47 -22.37
CA ASP A 109 -2.69 -4.15 -23.59
C ASP A 109 -1.80 -4.26 -24.83
N ALA A 110 -0.55 -3.81 -24.73
CA ALA A 110 0.42 -3.93 -25.81
C ALA A 110 0.66 -5.39 -26.24
N TYR A 111 0.67 -6.32 -25.30
CA TYR A 111 0.86 -7.73 -25.62
C TYR A 111 -0.24 -8.29 -26.54
N GLN A 112 -1.49 -7.91 -26.32
CA GLN A 112 -2.61 -8.37 -27.17
C GLN A 112 -2.44 -7.96 -28.63
N TYR A 113 -1.74 -6.86 -28.87
CA TYR A 113 -1.47 -6.34 -30.21
C TYR A 113 -0.17 -6.86 -30.81
N PHE A 114 0.82 -7.23 -30.00
CA PHE A 114 2.09 -7.80 -30.49
C PHE A 114 1.91 -9.12 -31.23
N PHE A 115 0.95 -9.91 -30.80
CA PHE A 115 0.63 -11.23 -31.38
C PHE A 115 -0.65 -11.21 -32.21
N GLY A 116 -1.31 -10.04 -32.32
CA GLY A 116 -2.43 -9.81 -33.23
C GLY A 116 -1.98 -9.49 -34.65
N GLU A 117 -2.93 -9.47 -35.59
CA GLU A 117 -2.66 -9.25 -37.03
C GLU A 117 -2.36 -7.79 -37.41
N GLU A 118 -2.41 -6.84 -36.48
CA GLU A 118 -2.22 -5.42 -36.74
C GLU A 118 -1.04 -4.81 -35.97
N ASP A 119 -0.20 -4.05 -36.70
CA ASP A 119 0.95 -3.35 -36.15
C ASP A 119 0.54 -2.01 -35.53
N LEU A 120 -0.09 -2.09 -34.36
CA LEU A 120 -0.59 -0.92 -33.61
C LEU A 120 0.38 -0.40 -32.54
N ARG A 121 1.65 -0.78 -32.59
CA ARG A 121 2.68 -0.51 -31.60
C ARG A 121 2.78 0.94 -31.12
N TYR A 122 2.36 1.88 -31.90
CA TYR A 122 2.43 3.31 -31.56
C TYR A 122 1.11 3.91 -31.06
N GLY A 123 -0.01 3.20 -31.16
CA GLY A 123 -1.35 3.66 -30.78
C GLY A 123 -1.84 3.25 -29.39
N LEU A 124 -1.00 2.54 -28.62
CA LEU A 124 -1.40 1.93 -27.36
C LEU A 124 -0.92 2.70 -26.11
N ARG A 125 -0.43 3.91 -26.29
CA ARG A 125 -0.11 4.75 -25.15
C ARG A 125 -1.38 5.42 -24.66
N GLU A 126 -1.63 5.27 -23.37
CA GLU A 126 -2.75 5.87 -22.68
C GLU A 126 -2.28 7.02 -21.81
N ASN A 127 -3.03 8.13 -21.83
CA ASN A 127 -2.77 9.25 -20.95
C ASN A 127 -3.16 8.87 -19.52
N VAL A 128 -2.21 8.96 -18.59
CA VAL A 128 -2.41 8.61 -17.18
C VAL A 128 -2.87 9.77 -16.31
N ARG A 129 -3.16 10.92 -16.88
CA ARG A 129 -3.70 12.04 -16.10
C ARG A 129 -5.02 11.66 -15.44
N GLY A 130 -5.16 11.95 -14.15
CA GLY A 130 -6.30 11.55 -13.35
C GLY A 130 -6.24 10.13 -12.80
N ASN A 131 -5.20 9.34 -13.17
CA ASN A 131 -4.99 8.03 -12.59
C ASN A 131 -4.43 8.15 -11.18
N GLU A 132 -4.84 7.22 -10.32
CA GLU A 132 -4.28 7.06 -8.98
C GLU A 132 -2.82 6.63 -9.04
N LEU A 133 -2.04 7.05 -8.06
CA LEU A 133 -0.67 6.59 -7.91
C LEU A 133 -0.62 5.12 -7.49
N ALA A 134 0.40 4.42 -7.98
CA ALA A 134 0.57 3.01 -7.66
C ALA A 134 0.76 2.78 -6.15
N LYS A 135 0.11 1.75 -5.62
CA LYS A 135 0.21 1.28 -4.22
C LYS A 135 -0.19 2.34 -3.17
N SER A 136 -1.14 3.17 -3.51
CA SER A 136 -1.66 4.26 -2.69
C SER A 136 -3.12 3.97 -2.28
N PRO A 137 -3.38 3.08 -1.29
CA PRO A 137 -4.73 2.76 -0.88
C PRO A 137 -5.45 4.00 -0.36
N ASP A 138 -6.71 4.17 -0.75
CA ASP A 138 -7.56 5.30 -0.38
C ASP A 138 -7.86 5.39 1.12
N PHE A 139 -7.88 4.23 1.79
CA PHE A 139 -8.12 4.12 3.22
C PHE A 139 -7.32 2.99 3.86
N THR A 140 -6.68 3.27 4.99
CA THR A 140 -6.07 2.24 5.85
C THR A 140 -6.48 2.47 7.30
N ALA A 141 -6.63 1.37 8.05
CA ALA A 141 -6.90 1.43 9.48
C ALA A 141 -6.21 0.28 10.22
N ASP A 142 -5.71 0.57 11.41
CA ASP A 142 -5.25 -0.40 12.38
C ASP A 142 -5.90 -0.08 13.73
N LEU A 143 -6.64 -1.05 14.27
CA LEU A 143 -7.25 -0.98 15.58
C LEU A 143 -6.66 -2.08 16.45
N SER A 144 -6.03 -1.73 17.55
CA SER A 144 -5.52 -2.64 18.55
C SER A 144 -6.18 -2.42 19.91
N MET A 145 -6.65 -3.48 20.53
CA MET A 145 -7.19 -3.50 21.90
C MET A 145 -6.35 -4.42 22.74
N VAL A 146 -5.78 -3.92 23.83
CA VAL A 146 -4.93 -4.67 24.75
C VAL A 146 -5.62 -4.74 26.11
N TYR A 147 -5.93 -5.95 26.54
CA TYR A 147 -6.38 -6.22 27.90
C TYR A 147 -5.26 -6.88 28.67
N GLU A 148 -4.83 -6.25 29.77
CA GLU A 148 -3.78 -6.75 30.63
C GLU A 148 -4.24 -6.75 32.09
N THR A 149 -4.00 -7.86 32.80
CA THR A 149 -4.36 -7.94 34.21
C THR A 149 -3.47 -8.95 34.96
N GLU A 150 -3.10 -8.57 36.19
CA GLU A 150 -2.42 -9.48 37.09
C GLU A 150 -3.45 -10.36 37.78
N LEU A 151 -3.27 -11.68 37.67
CA LEU A 151 -4.10 -12.66 38.32
C LEU A 151 -3.60 -12.88 39.77
N SER A 152 -4.53 -13.17 40.69
CA SER A 152 -4.22 -13.41 42.11
C SER A 152 -3.24 -14.55 42.37
N SER A 153 -2.88 -15.32 41.32
CA SER A 153 -1.89 -16.39 41.34
C SER A 153 -0.45 -15.94 41.06
N GLY A 154 -0.21 -14.60 40.95
CA GLY A 154 1.10 -14.06 40.56
C GLY A 154 1.44 -14.32 39.10
N ARG A 155 0.44 -14.25 38.23
CA ARG A 155 0.56 -14.40 36.78
C ARG A 155 0.02 -13.18 36.08
N LEU A 156 0.69 -12.77 35.01
CA LEU A 156 0.23 -11.73 34.11
C LEU A 156 -0.53 -12.37 32.95
N PHE A 157 -1.77 -11.95 32.75
CA PHE A 157 -2.56 -12.32 31.58
C PHE A 157 -2.66 -11.11 30.66
N THR A 158 -2.31 -11.29 29.37
CA THR A 158 -2.46 -10.28 28.34
C THR A 158 -3.25 -10.85 27.17
N ALA A 159 -4.24 -10.11 26.69
CA ALA A 159 -4.98 -10.44 25.47
C ALA A 159 -4.95 -9.25 24.51
N ILE A 160 -4.64 -9.50 23.24
CA ILE A 160 -4.56 -8.50 22.19
C ILE A 160 -5.52 -8.90 21.07
N LEU A 161 -6.44 -8.01 20.74
CA LEU A 161 -7.27 -8.10 19.55
C LEU A 161 -6.85 -7.00 18.59
N GLN A 162 -6.46 -7.36 17.37
CA GLN A 162 -6.05 -6.41 16.34
C GLN A 162 -6.89 -6.61 15.09
N TYR A 163 -7.36 -5.51 14.52
CA TYR A 163 -7.98 -5.47 13.20
C TYR A 163 -7.22 -4.51 12.31
N VAL A 164 -6.72 -5.02 11.18
CA VAL A 164 -6.01 -4.23 10.17
C VAL A 164 -6.85 -4.20 8.91
N HIS A 165 -7.13 -3.03 8.39
CA HIS A 165 -7.82 -2.83 7.13
C HIS A 165 -6.92 -2.13 6.13
N ARG A 166 -6.91 -2.62 4.89
CA ARG A 166 -6.31 -1.98 3.74
C ARG A 166 -7.38 -1.76 2.67
N GLY A 167 -7.58 -0.52 2.27
CA GLY A 167 -8.47 -0.12 1.18
C GLY A 167 -8.02 -0.63 -0.17
N GLU A 168 -8.85 -0.47 -1.17
CA GLU A 168 -8.49 -0.76 -2.56
C GLU A 168 -7.37 0.17 -3.04
N PHE A 169 -6.60 -0.27 -4.00
CA PHE A 169 -5.53 0.51 -4.61
C PHE A 169 -5.16 -0.03 -5.98
N GLN A 170 -4.47 0.80 -6.75
CA GLN A 170 -3.94 0.41 -8.05
C GLN A 170 -2.50 -0.11 -7.92
N GLN A 171 -2.20 -1.25 -8.55
CA GLN A 171 -0.84 -1.82 -8.52
C GLN A 171 0.16 -1.03 -9.35
N ARG A 172 -0.29 -0.46 -10.47
CA ARG A 172 0.52 0.34 -11.40
C ARG A 172 -0.20 1.64 -11.73
N VAL A 173 0.57 2.63 -12.22
CA VAL A 173 0.04 3.94 -12.61
C VAL A 173 -0.87 3.90 -13.86
N SER A 174 -0.82 2.82 -14.65
CA SER A 174 -1.75 2.59 -15.76
C SER A 174 -3.19 2.44 -15.32
N ASN A 175 -3.43 2.03 -14.07
CA ASN A 175 -4.77 1.78 -13.53
C ASN A 175 -5.62 0.87 -14.44
N ASN A 176 -4.99 -0.14 -15.05
CA ASN A 176 -5.70 -1.09 -15.91
C ASN A 176 -6.66 -1.93 -15.06
N ALA A 177 -7.96 -1.72 -15.25
CA ALA A 177 -9.00 -2.36 -14.45
C ALA A 177 -8.98 -3.90 -14.47
N ALA A 178 -8.34 -4.51 -15.48
CA ALA A 178 -8.25 -5.97 -15.58
C ALA A 178 -7.16 -6.58 -14.69
N VAL A 179 -6.12 -5.82 -14.32
CA VAL A 179 -4.91 -6.38 -13.69
C VAL A 179 -4.33 -5.52 -12.58
N ASP A 180 -4.68 -4.22 -12.48
CA ASP A 180 -4.08 -3.30 -11.52
C ASP A 180 -4.93 -3.08 -10.27
N ALA A 181 -6.25 -3.23 -10.37
CA ALA A 181 -7.13 -3.05 -9.23
C ALA A 181 -6.92 -4.18 -8.21
N ILE A 182 -6.55 -3.81 -7.01
CA ILE A 182 -6.42 -4.71 -5.87
C ILE A 182 -7.52 -4.37 -4.88
N ASP A 183 -8.39 -5.35 -4.62
CA ASP A 183 -9.52 -5.20 -3.72
C ASP A 183 -9.08 -4.95 -2.27
N SER A 184 -9.91 -4.25 -1.52
CA SER A 184 -9.72 -4.05 -0.08
C SER A 184 -9.83 -5.37 0.69
N TYR A 185 -9.11 -5.47 1.81
CA TYR A 185 -9.22 -6.58 2.74
C TYR A 185 -9.06 -6.17 4.19
N GLY A 186 -9.50 -7.04 5.10
CA GLY A 186 -9.38 -6.83 6.53
C GLY A 186 -8.92 -8.08 7.28
N LEU A 187 -7.90 -7.93 8.12
CA LEU A 187 -7.31 -9.00 8.92
C LEU A 187 -7.68 -8.85 10.38
N LEU A 188 -8.24 -9.90 10.97
CA LEU A 188 -8.48 -9.99 12.40
C LEU A 188 -7.47 -10.95 13.03
N ASN A 189 -6.70 -10.43 13.99
CA ASN A 189 -5.68 -11.17 14.72
C ASN A 189 -6.03 -11.21 16.22
N PHE A 190 -5.76 -12.33 16.86
CA PHE A 190 -5.92 -12.49 18.30
C PHE A 190 -4.67 -13.13 18.89
N THR A 191 -4.16 -12.55 19.99
CA THR A 191 -3.07 -13.11 20.77
C THR A 191 -3.48 -13.11 22.23
N ALA A 192 -3.19 -14.19 22.95
CA ALA A 192 -3.30 -14.25 24.39
C ALA A 192 -2.04 -14.85 24.99
N SER A 193 -1.53 -14.26 26.05
CA SER A 193 -0.38 -14.75 26.79
C SER A 193 -0.69 -14.90 28.28
N LEU A 194 -0.07 -15.87 28.89
CA LEU A 194 -0.06 -16.06 30.32
C LEU A 194 1.37 -16.27 30.77
N GLU A 195 1.89 -15.35 31.57
CA GLU A 195 3.26 -15.36 32.05
C GLU A 195 3.29 -15.49 33.59
N SER A 196 4.25 -16.23 34.12
CA SER A 196 4.52 -16.25 35.54
C SER A 196 5.39 -15.07 35.92
N LEU A 197 4.99 -14.31 36.93
CA LEU A 197 5.82 -13.21 37.48
C LEU A 197 6.92 -13.70 38.41
N ASN A 198 6.87 -14.98 38.86
CA ASN A 198 7.79 -15.55 39.83
C ASN A 198 8.62 -16.70 39.26
N ASP A 199 8.25 -17.25 38.13
CA ASP A 199 8.87 -18.42 37.49
C ASP A 199 9.23 -18.05 36.03
N ASP A 200 10.23 -18.70 35.49
CA ASP A 200 10.71 -18.44 34.11
C ASP A 200 9.89 -19.23 33.05
N TRP A 201 8.55 -19.07 33.04
CA TRP A 201 7.71 -19.68 32.03
C TRP A 201 6.60 -18.75 31.54
N GLY A 202 6.22 -18.89 30.28
CA GLY A 202 5.09 -18.27 29.67
C GLY A 202 4.45 -19.19 28.63
N VAL A 203 3.18 -18.95 28.33
CA VAL A 203 2.41 -19.64 27.30
C VAL A 203 1.73 -18.58 26.41
N ASP A 204 1.95 -18.69 25.12
CA ASP A 204 1.32 -17.84 24.11
C ASP A 204 0.35 -18.65 23.26
N PHE A 205 -0.80 -18.06 22.98
CA PHE A 205 -1.77 -18.52 22.02
C PHE A 205 -1.99 -17.43 20.97
N LYS A 206 -1.92 -17.76 19.68
CA LYS A 206 -2.08 -16.82 18.58
C LYS A 206 -3.01 -17.38 17.53
N ILE A 207 -3.90 -16.53 17.01
CA ILE A 207 -4.67 -16.77 15.80
C ILE A 207 -4.43 -15.55 14.91
N LEU A 208 -3.79 -15.78 13.76
CA LEU A 208 -3.61 -14.74 12.75
C LEU A 208 -4.61 -14.98 11.63
N ASN A 209 -5.14 -13.90 11.07
CA ASN A 209 -6.19 -13.96 10.06
C ASN A 209 -7.38 -14.84 10.51
N ALA A 210 -7.94 -14.55 11.69
CA ALA A 210 -8.98 -15.37 12.32
C ALA A 210 -10.26 -15.53 11.48
N THR A 211 -10.49 -14.64 10.53
CA THR A 211 -11.63 -14.67 9.59
C THR A 211 -11.35 -15.46 8.33
N ASP A 212 -10.11 -15.97 8.17
CA ASP A 212 -9.64 -16.69 6.97
C ASP A 212 -9.86 -15.87 5.68
N GLU A 213 -9.47 -14.59 5.75
CA GLU A 213 -9.59 -13.66 4.64
C GLU A 213 -8.62 -14.02 3.51
N ASP A 214 -9.12 -14.07 2.28
CA ASP A 214 -8.34 -14.30 1.07
C ASP A 214 -8.01 -12.95 0.38
N GLY A 215 -7.06 -12.21 0.93
CA GLY A 215 -6.64 -10.92 0.37
C GLY A 215 -5.45 -11.03 -0.57
N VAL A 216 -5.34 -10.06 -1.48
CA VAL A 216 -4.19 -9.89 -2.37
C VAL A 216 -3.34 -8.74 -1.85
N ASN A 217 -2.06 -9.00 -1.55
CA ASN A 217 -1.13 -7.98 -1.10
C ASN A 217 -0.53 -7.18 -2.25
N SER A 218 -0.23 -7.85 -3.36
CA SER A 218 0.25 -7.22 -4.59
C SER A 218 0.01 -8.12 -5.79
N SER A 219 0.01 -7.53 -6.98
CA SER A 219 0.03 -8.26 -8.25
C SER A 219 1.31 -7.95 -9.02
N MET A 220 1.74 -8.90 -9.83
CA MET A 220 2.90 -8.73 -10.71
C MET A 220 2.48 -9.16 -12.11
N THR A 221 2.51 -8.23 -13.06
CA THR A 221 2.30 -8.54 -14.47
C THR A 221 3.63 -8.84 -15.14
N ASP A 222 3.64 -9.86 -16.02
CA ASP A 222 4.82 -10.15 -16.83
C ASP A 222 5.22 -8.92 -17.68
N VAL A 223 6.51 -8.65 -17.71
CA VAL A 223 7.11 -7.56 -18.51
C VAL A 223 6.78 -7.70 -20.00
N PHE A 224 6.55 -8.93 -20.47
CA PHE A 224 6.15 -9.23 -21.84
C PHE A 224 4.64 -9.16 -22.07
N GLY A 225 3.85 -8.87 -21.06
CA GLY A 225 2.40 -8.74 -21.19
C GLY A 225 1.65 -10.03 -21.52
N VAL A 226 2.26 -11.20 -21.28
CA VAL A 226 1.66 -12.53 -21.65
C VAL A 226 0.45 -12.88 -20.79
N ALA A 227 -0.22 -11.91 -20.19
CA ALA A 227 -1.38 -12.09 -19.31
C ALA A 227 -1.10 -13.03 -18.10
N ALA A 228 0.15 -13.32 -17.82
CA ALA A 228 0.53 -14.03 -16.61
C ALA A 228 0.60 -13.02 -15.47
N THR A 229 -0.48 -12.91 -14.71
CA THR A 229 -0.51 -12.15 -13.46
C THR A 229 -0.14 -13.08 -12.32
N GLY A 230 0.97 -12.80 -11.66
CA GLY A 230 1.31 -13.41 -10.38
C GLY A 230 0.64 -12.63 -9.25
N LEU A 231 -0.02 -13.30 -8.31
CA LEU A 231 -0.60 -12.69 -7.12
C LEU A 231 0.24 -13.03 -5.91
N GLU A 232 0.57 -12.04 -5.10
CA GLU A 232 1.08 -12.22 -3.77
C GLU A 232 -0.12 -12.18 -2.80
N LEU A 233 -0.44 -13.32 -2.23
CA LEU A 233 -1.54 -13.44 -1.28
C LEU A 233 -1.08 -13.06 0.14
N ILE A 234 -2.01 -12.58 0.95
CA ILE A 234 -1.81 -12.46 2.39
C ILE A 234 -1.68 -13.86 3.01
N PRO A 235 -0.99 -14.00 4.18
CA PRO A 235 -0.92 -15.29 4.86
C PRO A 235 -2.31 -15.82 5.22
N PRO A 236 -2.56 -17.14 5.02
CA PRO A 236 -3.80 -17.77 5.44
C PRO A 236 -3.91 -17.80 6.98
N GLN A 237 -5.05 -18.24 7.50
CA GLN A 237 -5.26 -18.43 8.93
C GLN A 237 -4.16 -19.34 9.53
N GLN A 238 -3.58 -18.90 10.66
CA GLN A 238 -2.53 -19.59 11.39
C GLN A 238 -2.86 -19.70 12.90
#